data_964eb8b064ac910bd429aae026750a2d
#
_entry.id   964eb8b064ac910bd429aae026750a2d
#
_cell.length_a   1.000
_cell.length_b   1.000
_cell.length_c   1.000
_cell.angle_alpha   90.00
_cell.angle_beta   90.00
_cell.angle_gamma   90.00
#
_symmetry.space_group_name_H-M   'P 1'
#
loop_
_entity.id
_entity.type
_entity.pdbx_description
1 polymer ?
#
loop_
_entity_poly.entity_id
_entity_poly.type
_entity_poly.pdbx_seq_one_letter_code
_entity_poly.pdbx_strand_id
1 'polypeptide(L)'
;MLDLHRRIAGELVPEWAGRWRDIAVTVGRLEPPQPFQVPMLMRDYALDLQARWPAAASGKSDLLLELLAFAEGRFLTVHPFRDFNGRTIRVFLLELLRRLDLPRVELAPQTEAGRAEYFTALEAADRRDLQPLVDIWRDRLAHAITV
;
A
#
# COMPACT_ATOMS: atom_id res chain seq x y z
N MET A 1 -3.53 -3.72 -10.51
CA MET A 1 -4.42 -3.18 -9.47
C MET A 1 -5.90 -3.32 -9.82
N LEU A 2 -6.38 -2.90 -10.99
CA LEU A 2 -7.80 -3.01 -11.37
C LEU A 2 -8.32 -4.46 -11.32
N ASP A 3 -7.58 -5.41 -11.89
CA ASP A 3 -7.97 -6.82 -11.85
C ASP A 3 -7.94 -7.40 -10.44
N LEU A 4 -6.97 -7.00 -9.63
CA LEU A 4 -6.90 -7.43 -8.24
C LEU A 4 -8.11 -6.93 -7.45
N HIS A 5 -8.45 -5.64 -7.58
CA HIS A 5 -9.64 -5.08 -6.94
C HIS A 5 -10.93 -5.76 -7.43
N ARG A 6 -11.05 -6.05 -8.75
CA ARG A 6 -12.20 -6.79 -9.29
C ARG A 6 -12.35 -8.18 -8.68
N ARG A 7 -11.26 -8.89 -8.48
CA ARG A 7 -11.26 -10.22 -7.85
C ARG A 7 -11.64 -10.18 -6.37
N ILE A 8 -11.30 -9.10 -5.67
CA ILE A 8 -11.61 -8.92 -4.24
C ILE A 8 -13.06 -8.48 -4.03
N ALA A 9 -13.56 -7.56 -4.86
CA ALA A 9 -14.80 -6.83 -4.63
C ALA A 9 -15.94 -7.22 -5.60
N GLY A 10 -15.65 -7.98 -6.65
CA GLY A 10 -16.56 -8.19 -7.78
C GLY A 10 -17.87 -8.88 -7.41
N GLU A 11 -17.87 -9.80 -6.47
CA GLU A 11 -19.08 -10.47 -6.00
C GLU A 11 -19.95 -9.57 -5.11
N LEU A 12 -19.34 -8.61 -4.42
CA LEU A 12 -20.02 -7.73 -3.48
C LEU A 12 -20.54 -6.45 -4.15
N VAL A 13 -19.77 -5.90 -5.08
CA VAL A 13 -20.02 -4.59 -5.70
C VAL A 13 -19.66 -4.58 -7.19
N PRO A 14 -20.32 -5.43 -8.00
CA PRO A 14 -19.96 -5.65 -9.41
C PRO A 14 -20.00 -4.37 -10.25
N GLU A 15 -20.80 -3.37 -9.88
CA GLU A 15 -21.01 -2.15 -10.64
C GLU A 15 -19.75 -1.28 -10.74
N TRP A 16 -18.90 -1.30 -9.69
CA TRP A 16 -17.67 -0.47 -9.64
C TRP A 16 -16.40 -1.25 -9.30
N ALA A 17 -16.49 -2.56 -9.10
CA ALA A 17 -15.31 -3.39 -8.89
C ALA A 17 -14.36 -3.34 -10.10
N GLY A 18 -13.08 -3.15 -9.83
CA GLY A 18 -12.06 -3.04 -10.88
C GLY A 18 -12.11 -1.74 -11.68
N ARG A 19 -12.70 -0.68 -11.12
CA ARG A 19 -12.74 0.66 -11.71
C ARG A 19 -12.15 1.67 -10.72
N TRP A 20 -11.45 2.66 -11.24
CA TRP A 20 -11.06 3.82 -10.42
C TRP A 20 -12.30 4.54 -9.92
N ARG A 21 -12.22 5.09 -8.72
CA ARG A 21 -13.32 5.89 -8.19
C ARG A 21 -13.58 7.13 -9.04
N ASP A 22 -14.81 7.46 -9.19
CA ASP A 22 -15.35 8.65 -9.86
C ASP A 22 -16.02 9.63 -8.87
N ILE A 23 -15.93 9.31 -7.58
CA ILE A 23 -16.43 10.12 -6.47
C ILE A 23 -15.28 10.55 -5.56
N ALA A 24 -15.45 11.69 -4.89
CA ALA A 24 -14.60 12.09 -3.79
C ALA A 24 -14.82 11.15 -2.59
N VAL A 25 -13.75 10.86 -1.86
CA VAL A 25 -13.78 10.05 -0.64
C VAL A 25 -12.97 10.77 0.44
N THR A 26 -13.26 10.47 1.69
CA THR A 26 -12.51 10.96 2.86
C THR A 26 -12.03 9.76 3.66
N VAL A 27 -10.79 9.76 4.11
CA VAL A 27 -10.20 8.67 4.89
C VAL A 27 -9.60 9.27 6.18
N GLY A 28 -10.34 9.17 7.27
CA GLY A 28 -9.95 9.85 8.50
C GLY A 28 -9.85 11.36 8.29
N ARG A 29 -8.64 11.90 8.41
CA ARG A 29 -8.31 13.31 8.15
C ARG A 29 -7.76 13.56 6.74
N LEU A 30 -7.47 12.50 6.00
CA LEU A 30 -6.97 12.60 4.63
C LEU A 30 -8.12 12.94 3.69
N GLU A 31 -7.91 13.93 2.85
CA GLU A 31 -8.67 14.19 1.63
C GLU A 31 -7.86 13.67 0.44
N PRO A 32 -8.14 12.46 -0.06
CA PRO A 32 -7.42 11.94 -1.21
C PRO A 32 -7.58 12.82 -2.45
N PRO A 33 -6.70 12.70 -3.45
CA PRO A 33 -6.76 13.47 -4.69
C PRO A 33 -8.15 13.42 -5.34
N GLN A 34 -8.47 14.42 -6.16
CA GLN A 34 -9.75 14.43 -6.88
C GLN A 34 -9.88 13.21 -7.80
N PRO A 35 -11.10 12.68 -8.01
CA PRO A 35 -11.32 11.46 -8.78
C PRO A 35 -10.69 11.49 -10.17
N PHE A 36 -10.74 12.60 -10.87
CA PHE A 36 -10.17 12.74 -12.22
C PHE A 36 -8.63 12.63 -12.26
N GLN A 37 -7.95 12.80 -11.13
CA GLN A 37 -6.50 12.67 -11.01
C GLN A 37 -6.06 11.22 -10.82
N VAL A 38 -6.95 10.34 -10.34
CA VAL A 38 -6.61 8.97 -9.93
C VAL A 38 -5.94 8.16 -11.06
N PRO A 39 -6.45 8.16 -12.31
CA PRO A 39 -5.81 7.37 -13.37
C PRO A 39 -4.36 7.77 -13.63
N MET A 40 -4.06 9.06 -13.64
CA MET A 40 -2.71 9.59 -13.82
C MET A 40 -1.81 9.23 -12.64
N LEU A 41 -2.29 9.44 -11.42
CA LEU A 41 -1.53 9.12 -10.20
C LEU A 41 -1.23 7.62 -10.07
N MET A 42 -2.16 6.76 -10.48
CA MET A 42 -1.93 5.31 -10.48
C MET A 42 -0.99 4.84 -11.58
N ARG A 43 -0.96 5.53 -12.74
CA ARG A 43 0.07 5.32 -13.75
C ARG A 43 1.45 5.69 -13.20
N ASP A 44 1.57 6.86 -12.59
CA ASP A 44 2.84 7.35 -12.03
C ASP A 44 3.30 6.44 -10.87
N TYR A 45 2.37 5.99 -10.03
CA TYR A 45 2.64 4.98 -9.00
C TYR A 45 3.25 3.68 -9.58
N ALA A 46 2.71 3.19 -10.69
CA ALA A 46 3.23 1.98 -11.33
C ALA A 46 4.64 2.18 -11.90
N LEU A 47 4.90 3.35 -12.52
CA LEU A 47 6.22 3.71 -13.04
C LEU A 47 7.25 3.85 -11.92
N ASP A 48 6.89 4.49 -10.82
CA ASP A 48 7.74 4.64 -9.64
C ASP A 48 8.08 3.28 -9.01
N LEU A 49 7.13 2.37 -8.90
CA LEU A 49 7.38 1.01 -8.44
C LEU A 49 8.35 0.27 -9.36
N GLN A 50 8.15 0.37 -10.67
CA GLN A 50 9.04 -0.26 -11.66
C GLN A 50 10.46 0.31 -11.57
N ALA A 51 10.60 1.61 -11.40
CA ALA A 51 11.91 2.27 -11.28
C ALA A 51 12.66 1.86 -9.99
N ARG A 52 11.95 1.63 -8.89
CA ARG A 52 12.53 1.22 -7.60
C ARG A 52 12.87 -0.27 -7.53
N TRP A 53 12.20 -1.10 -8.33
CA TRP A 53 12.28 -2.55 -8.28
C TRP A 53 13.71 -3.10 -8.40
N PRO A 54 14.54 -2.71 -9.41
CA PRO A 54 15.89 -3.27 -9.56
C PRO A 54 16.78 -3.03 -8.34
N ALA A 55 16.66 -1.86 -7.72
CA ALA A 55 17.43 -1.49 -6.55
C ALA A 55 16.98 -2.28 -5.30
N ALA A 56 15.69 -2.46 -5.10
CA ALA A 56 15.14 -3.27 -4.03
C ALA A 56 15.49 -4.76 -4.18
N ALA A 57 15.42 -5.30 -5.40
CA ALA A 57 15.76 -6.68 -5.71
C ALA A 57 17.27 -6.98 -5.63
N SER A 58 18.13 -5.97 -5.55
CA SER A 58 19.58 -6.14 -5.42
C SER A 58 20.05 -6.60 -4.03
N GLY A 59 19.13 -6.80 -3.08
CA GLY A 59 19.43 -7.25 -1.71
C GLY A 59 19.87 -6.15 -0.74
N LYS A 60 19.78 -4.87 -1.13
CA LYS A 60 20.01 -3.75 -0.22
C LYS A 60 18.79 -3.53 0.66
N SER A 61 18.90 -3.85 1.94
CA SER A 61 17.79 -3.84 2.89
C SER A 61 17.03 -2.50 2.96
N ASP A 62 17.75 -1.38 2.95
CA ASP A 62 17.10 -0.06 3.07
C ASP A 62 16.25 0.29 1.84
N LEU A 63 16.74 -0.03 0.62
CA LEU A 63 16.00 0.19 -0.62
C LEU A 63 14.79 -0.73 -0.75
N LEU A 64 14.89 -1.94 -0.20
CA LEU A 64 13.79 -2.88 -0.11
C LEU A 64 12.69 -2.36 0.81
N LEU A 65 13.06 -1.91 2.01
CA LEU A 65 12.12 -1.33 2.98
C LEU A 65 11.45 -0.08 2.42
N GLU A 66 12.21 0.77 1.74
CA GLU A 66 11.68 1.96 1.07
C GLU A 66 10.68 1.61 -0.04
N LEU A 67 10.94 0.56 -0.85
CA LEU A 67 9.99 0.07 -1.85
C LEU A 67 8.67 -0.36 -1.22
N LEU A 68 8.72 -1.15 -0.15
CA LEU A 68 7.53 -1.65 0.54
C LEU A 68 6.73 -0.51 1.20
N ALA A 69 7.41 0.41 1.87
CA ALA A 69 6.78 1.60 2.46
C ALA A 69 6.15 2.51 1.40
N PHE A 70 6.85 2.72 0.27
CA PHE A 70 6.30 3.47 -0.86
C PHE A 70 5.08 2.78 -1.46
N ALA A 71 5.14 1.47 -1.70
CA ALA A 71 4.03 0.71 -2.27
C ALA A 71 2.78 0.83 -1.41
N GLU A 72 2.91 0.70 -0.10
CA GLU A 72 1.80 0.80 0.84
C GLU A 72 1.31 2.24 1.00
N GLY A 73 2.19 3.15 1.39
CA GLY A 73 1.84 4.53 1.72
C GLY A 73 1.27 5.29 0.52
N ARG A 74 1.95 5.25 -0.62
CA ARG A 74 1.50 5.99 -1.80
C ARG A 74 0.16 5.50 -2.35
N PHE A 75 -0.07 4.18 -2.33
CA PHE A 75 -1.36 3.62 -2.73
C PHE A 75 -2.49 4.11 -1.83
N LEU A 76 -2.28 4.07 -0.52
CA LEU A 76 -3.30 4.49 0.46
C LEU A 76 -3.53 6.01 0.43
N THR A 77 -2.50 6.82 0.16
CA THR A 77 -2.66 8.27 -0.07
C THR A 77 -3.53 8.56 -1.30
N VAL A 78 -3.32 7.87 -2.41
CA VAL A 78 -4.15 8.05 -3.63
C VAL A 78 -5.56 7.53 -3.42
N HIS A 79 -5.71 6.46 -2.66
CA HIS A 79 -7.00 5.82 -2.33
C HIS A 79 -7.86 5.58 -3.59
N PRO A 80 -7.38 4.76 -4.55
CA PRO A 80 -7.86 4.80 -5.93
C PRO A 80 -9.26 4.22 -6.15
N PHE A 81 -9.79 3.47 -5.20
CA PHE A 81 -11.10 2.83 -5.30
C PHE A 81 -12.12 3.47 -4.36
N ARG A 82 -13.41 3.24 -4.62
CA ARG A 82 -14.50 3.69 -3.72
C ARG A 82 -14.41 3.02 -2.35
N ASP A 83 -14.02 1.74 -2.32
CA ASP A 83 -13.81 0.93 -1.13
C ASP A 83 -12.79 -0.18 -1.39
N PHE A 84 -12.51 -1.05 -0.41
CA PHE A 84 -11.57 -2.18 -0.47
C PHE A 84 -10.11 -1.81 -0.72
N ASN A 85 -9.72 -0.54 -0.60
CA ASN A 85 -8.33 -0.11 -0.81
C ASN A 85 -7.36 -0.83 0.13
N GLY A 86 -7.69 -0.93 1.42
CA GLY A 86 -6.85 -1.63 2.40
C GLY A 86 -6.69 -3.13 2.11
N ARG A 87 -7.75 -3.80 1.65
CA ARG A 87 -7.68 -5.23 1.25
C ARG A 87 -6.84 -5.39 -0.01
N THR A 88 -7.05 -4.53 -0.99
CA THR A 88 -6.33 -4.56 -2.27
C THR A 88 -4.83 -4.38 -2.07
N ILE A 89 -4.42 -3.37 -1.29
CA ILE A 89 -2.99 -3.14 -1.07
C ILE A 89 -2.35 -4.29 -0.29
N ARG A 90 -3.02 -4.85 0.72
CA ARG A 90 -2.48 -5.99 1.48
C ARG A 90 -2.21 -7.20 0.58
N VAL A 91 -3.13 -7.56 -0.30
CA VAL A 91 -2.90 -8.67 -1.24
C VAL A 91 -1.76 -8.36 -2.20
N PHE A 92 -1.67 -7.12 -2.68
CA PHE A 92 -0.56 -6.70 -3.53
C PHE A 92 0.80 -6.76 -2.81
N LEU A 93 0.88 -6.32 -1.55
CA LEU A 93 2.09 -6.39 -0.74
C LEU A 93 2.53 -7.84 -0.50
N LEU A 94 1.60 -8.76 -0.24
CA LEU A 94 1.92 -10.18 -0.14
C LEU A 94 2.50 -10.74 -1.44
N GLU A 95 2.04 -10.30 -2.60
CA GLU A 95 2.62 -10.68 -3.88
C GLU A 95 4.00 -10.05 -4.10
N LEU A 96 4.23 -8.81 -3.66
CA LEU A 96 5.56 -8.20 -3.67
C LEU A 96 6.55 -8.99 -2.80
N LEU A 97 6.16 -9.33 -1.57
CA LEU A 97 7.00 -10.15 -0.68
C LEU A 97 7.36 -11.49 -1.34
N ARG A 98 6.38 -12.18 -1.92
CA ARG A 98 6.61 -13.43 -2.63
C ARG A 98 7.61 -13.29 -3.79
N ARG A 99 7.50 -12.21 -4.58
CA ARG A 99 8.42 -11.93 -5.70
C ARG A 99 9.83 -11.57 -5.27
N LEU A 100 9.95 -11.02 -4.08
CA LEU A 100 11.25 -10.63 -3.48
C LEU A 100 11.85 -11.75 -2.63
N ASP A 101 11.23 -12.93 -2.63
CA ASP A 101 11.62 -14.08 -1.81
C ASP A 101 11.71 -13.77 -0.30
N LEU A 102 10.75 -12.95 0.16
CA LEU A 102 10.64 -12.54 1.55
C LEU A 102 9.56 -13.34 2.29
N PRO A 103 9.71 -13.51 3.61
CA PRO A 103 8.69 -14.16 4.41
C PRO A 103 7.36 -13.41 4.38
N ARG A 104 6.26 -14.13 4.58
CA ARG A 104 4.96 -13.52 4.81
C ARG A 104 4.97 -12.84 6.18
N VAL A 105 4.45 -11.63 6.23
CA VAL A 105 4.35 -10.85 7.45
C VAL A 105 2.88 -10.55 7.77
N GLU A 106 2.59 -10.25 9.03
CA GLU A 106 1.30 -9.70 9.43
C GLU A 106 1.22 -8.22 8.99
N LEU A 107 0.28 -7.92 8.10
CA LEU A 107 0.13 -6.58 7.54
C LEU A 107 -0.87 -5.72 8.32
N ALA A 108 -1.82 -6.35 9.00
CA ALA A 108 -2.82 -5.65 9.79
C ALA A 108 -2.35 -5.50 11.25
N PRO A 109 -2.42 -4.29 11.85
CA PRO A 109 -2.09 -4.12 13.25
C PRO A 109 -3.00 -4.97 14.15
N GLN A 110 -2.41 -5.75 15.05
CA GLN A 110 -3.14 -6.68 15.93
C GLN A 110 -3.58 -6.02 17.25
N THR A 111 -2.94 -4.94 17.64
CA THR A 111 -3.23 -4.22 18.88
C THR A 111 -3.75 -2.82 18.60
N GLU A 112 -4.42 -2.20 19.58
CA GLU A 112 -4.87 -0.82 19.46
C GLU A 112 -3.70 0.16 19.36
N ALA A 113 -2.64 -0.06 20.15
CA ALA A 113 -1.42 0.75 20.07
C ALA A 113 -0.74 0.65 18.69
N GLY A 114 -0.59 -0.57 18.17
CA GLY A 114 -0.04 -0.78 16.82
C GLY A 114 -0.91 -0.18 15.73
N ARG A 115 -2.24 -0.14 15.92
CA ARG A 115 -3.15 0.54 15.00
C ARG A 115 -2.94 2.06 15.01
N ALA A 116 -2.79 2.67 16.18
CA ALA A 116 -2.53 4.10 16.30
C ALA A 116 -1.20 4.48 15.67
N GLU A 117 -0.14 3.71 15.93
CA GLU A 117 1.18 3.87 15.31
C GLU A 117 1.11 3.78 13.78
N TYR A 118 0.44 2.75 13.27
CA TYR A 118 0.25 2.56 11.83
C TYR A 118 -0.49 3.74 11.17
N PHE A 119 -1.57 4.24 11.77
CA PHE A 119 -2.27 5.40 11.23
C PHE A 119 -1.41 6.66 11.27
N THR A 120 -0.62 6.87 12.33
CA THR A 120 0.35 7.98 12.39
C THR A 120 1.38 7.88 11.26
N ALA A 121 1.87 6.68 10.96
CA ALA A 121 2.80 6.44 9.87
C ALA A 121 2.16 6.70 8.49
N LEU A 122 0.88 6.35 8.30
CA LEU A 122 0.15 6.69 7.08
C LEU A 122 -0.05 8.19 6.92
N GLU A 123 -0.39 8.91 7.99
CA GLU A 123 -0.49 10.38 7.97
C GLU A 123 0.86 11.05 7.62
N ALA A 124 1.98 10.47 8.04
CA ALA A 124 3.30 10.93 7.63
C ALA A 124 3.54 10.67 6.14
N ALA A 125 3.17 9.50 5.64
CA ALA A 125 3.28 9.14 4.22
C ALA A 125 2.44 10.07 3.31
N ASP A 126 1.28 10.54 3.78
CA ASP A 126 0.46 11.54 3.07
C ASP A 126 1.22 12.85 2.87
N ARG A 127 2.15 13.18 3.77
CA ARG A 127 3.07 14.33 3.68
C ARG A 127 4.40 13.99 3.01
N ARG A 128 4.51 12.82 2.38
CA ARG A 128 5.71 12.27 1.70
C ARG A 128 6.85 11.90 2.66
N ASP A 129 6.59 11.75 3.94
CA ASP A 129 7.53 11.18 4.90
C ASP A 129 7.24 9.68 5.05
N LEU A 130 8.05 8.86 4.38
CA LEU A 130 7.91 7.40 4.41
C LEU A 130 8.66 6.75 5.58
N GLN A 131 9.49 7.50 6.32
CA GLN A 131 10.35 6.90 7.35
C GLN A 131 9.58 6.12 8.41
N PRO A 132 8.44 6.60 8.95
CA PRO A 132 7.68 5.81 9.91
C PRO A 132 7.14 4.48 9.34
N LEU A 133 6.74 4.45 8.07
CA LEU A 133 6.36 3.19 7.41
C LEU A 133 7.56 2.27 7.16
N VAL A 134 8.72 2.82 6.82
CA VAL A 134 9.98 2.06 6.69
C VAL A 134 10.32 1.36 8.02
N ASP A 135 10.15 2.03 9.15
CA ASP A 135 10.41 1.47 10.47
C ASP A 135 9.40 0.33 10.79
N ILE A 136 8.13 0.52 10.50
CA ILE A 136 7.11 -0.54 10.62
C ILE A 136 7.46 -1.74 9.73
N TRP A 137 7.90 -1.53 8.50
CA TRP A 137 8.31 -2.61 7.61
C TRP A 137 9.54 -3.36 8.11
N ARG A 138 10.50 -2.65 8.69
CA ARG A 138 11.67 -3.26 9.33
C ARG A 138 11.25 -4.21 10.44
N ASP A 139 10.35 -3.77 11.32
CA ASP A 139 9.85 -4.55 12.43
C ASP A 139 9.02 -5.77 11.97
N ARG A 140 8.15 -5.59 10.98
CA ARG A 140 7.36 -6.69 10.39
C ARG A 140 8.27 -7.82 9.86
N LEU A 141 9.32 -7.47 9.12
CA LEU A 141 10.26 -8.46 8.57
C LEU A 141 11.13 -9.09 9.66
N ALA A 142 11.60 -8.31 10.64
CA ALA A 142 12.37 -8.85 11.75
C ALA A 142 11.59 -9.90 12.56
N HIS A 143 10.31 -9.65 12.85
CA HIS A 143 9.46 -10.59 13.56
C HIS A 143 9.17 -11.87 12.76
N ALA A 144 9.02 -11.78 11.45
CA ALA A 144 8.76 -12.93 10.60
C ALA A 144 9.94 -13.91 10.46
N ILE A 145 11.17 -13.44 10.68
CA ILE A 145 12.39 -14.27 10.64
C ILE A 145 12.61 -15.00 11.98
N THR A 146 11.98 -14.53 13.05
CA THR A 146 12.19 -15.06 14.41
C THR A 146 11.19 -16.17 14.77
N VAL A 147 10.18 -16.42 13.96
CA VAL A 147 9.17 -17.49 14.11
C VAL A 147 9.46 -18.64 13.17
#